data_f1e4e2d517499bd618b5f265acb42553
#
_entry.id   f1e4e2d517499bd618b5f265acb42553
#
_cell.length_a   1.000
_cell.length_b   1.000
_cell.length_c   1.000
_cell.angle_alpha   90.00
_cell.angle_beta   90.00
_cell.angle_gamma   90.00
#
_symmetry.space_group_name_H-M   'P 1'
#
loop_
_entity.id
_entity.type
_entity.pdbx_description
1 polymer ?
#
loop_
_entity_poly.entity_id
_entity_poly.type
_entity_poly.pdbx_seq_one_letter_code
_entity_poly.pdbx_strand_id
1 'polypeptide(L)'
;MSKVDVVLGLQWGDEGKGKVVDVLTPNYKVIARFQGGPNAGHSLVFDGDGFVLHTVPSGIFRPDSVNIIGNGVVIDPVILQDEIEAIEAKGMDITGKLLISKKAHLILPTHRMLDAASESAKGKGKIGSTLKGIGPTYMDKTGRNGLRVGDILSPAFIQRYEALKYKHFGLLSQYKFPFDITEYEIKWFQAVESMKRFTFIDSEFAVNRYLDQDVPVLAAGAQGSMLDIDFGTYPFVTSSNTMTAGVCTGLGVAPSRVGKVMGIFKAYCTRVGSGPFPTELFDATGERLRSIGREYGATTGRPRRCGWLDMVALKYAVMVNGVNELIMMKADVMNGFDTVRVATAYKIDGQVTEDFPFECPDDVEPVYTDFPGWKEDLTKVRRFEDFPETFKNYIAFIEKETGCPVKIISVGPDRSEIVIR
;
A
#
# COMPACT_ATOMS: atom_id res chain seq x y z
N MET A 1 -2.78 -20.96 19.94
CA MET A 1 -1.70 -20.52 19.06
C MET A 1 -2.09 -19.16 18.51
N SER A 2 -1.27 -18.17 18.75
CA SER A 2 -1.48 -16.82 18.25
C SER A 2 -1.46 -16.78 16.72
N LYS A 3 -2.15 -15.80 16.16
CA LYS A 3 -2.29 -15.60 14.72
C LYS A 3 -1.75 -14.23 14.34
N VAL A 4 -1.34 -14.08 13.09
CA VAL A 4 -0.97 -12.78 12.54
C VAL A 4 -2.22 -12.04 12.09
N ASP A 5 -2.44 -10.85 12.62
CA ASP A 5 -3.48 -9.97 12.11
C ASP A 5 -2.97 -9.20 10.91
N VAL A 6 -3.87 -8.89 9.99
CA VAL A 6 -3.53 -8.28 8.70
C VAL A 6 -4.24 -6.95 8.55
N VAL A 7 -3.53 -5.94 8.08
CA VAL A 7 -4.11 -4.66 7.67
C VAL A 7 -3.70 -4.35 6.22
N LEU A 8 -4.67 -4.09 5.35
CA LEU A 8 -4.45 -3.87 3.93
C LEU A 8 -5.47 -2.88 3.33
N GLY A 9 -5.14 -2.31 2.17
CA GLY A 9 -6.03 -1.42 1.43
C GLY A 9 -6.98 -2.20 0.54
N LEU A 10 -8.23 -1.76 0.45
CA LEU A 10 -9.28 -2.42 -0.35
C LEU A 10 -9.55 -1.76 -1.70
N GLN A 11 -8.98 -0.58 -1.95
CA GLN A 11 -9.18 0.21 -3.17
C GLN A 11 -7.90 0.23 -4.03
N TRP A 12 -7.63 1.32 -4.73
CA TRP A 12 -6.46 1.50 -5.61
C TRP A 12 -5.25 2.13 -4.92
N GLY A 13 -5.05 1.84 -3.63
CA GLY A 13 -3.96 2.42 -2.84
C GLY A 13 -4.30 3.79 -2.26
N ASP A 14 -3.35 4.35 -1.50
CA ASP A 14 -3.46 5.66 -0.84
C ASP A 14 -4.64 5.82 0.12
N GLU A 15 -5.15 4.70 0.68
CA GLU A 15 -6.26 4.69 1.62
C GLU A 15 -5.89 5.28 3.00
N GLY A 16 -4.60 5.54 3.28
CA GLY A 16 -4.15 6.06 4.57
C GLY A 16 -3.65 4.98 5.53
N LYS A 17 -3.14 3.88 4.99
CA LYS A 17 -2.60 2.73 5.75
C LYS A 17 -1.59 3.10 6.82
N GLY A 18 -0.70 4.06 6.55
CA GLY A 18 0.32 4.50 7.50
C GLY A 18 -0.27 4.95 8.84
N LYS A 19 -1.27 5.85 8.81
CA LYS A 19 -1.99 6.30 10.00
C LYS A 19 -2.62 5.14 10.76
N VAL A 20 -3.29 4.22 10.05
CA VAL A 20 -3.96 3.08 10.67
C VAL A 20 -2.96 2.16 11.36
N VAL A 21 -1.85 1.83 10.71
CA VAL A 21 -0.78 1.00 11.31
C VAL A 21 -0.23 1.65 12.56
N ASP A 22 0.05 2.95 12.53
CA ASP A 22 0.54 3.69 13.71
C ASP A 22 -0.49 3.68 14.87
N VAL A 23 -1.76 3.87 14.56
CA VAL A 23 -2.87 3.81 15.54
C VAL A 23 -3.01 2.42 16.15
N LEU A 24 -2.85 1.36 15.36
CA LEU A 24 -2.97 -0.03 15.81
C LEU A 24 -1.72 -0.53 16.56
N THR A 25 -0.55 0.04 16.27
CA THR A 25 0.75 -0.43 16.81
C THR A 25 0.78 -0.61 18.33
N PRO A 26 0.10 0.21 19.20
CA PRO A 26 0.07 -0.04 20.63
C PRO A 26 -0.46 -1.43 21.04
N ASN A 27 -1.24 -2.08 20.19
CA ASN A 27 -1.80 -3.41 20.44
C ASN A 27 -0.91 -4.54 19.90
N TYR A 28 0.17 -4.21 19.20
CA TYR A 28 1.04 -5.18 18.53
C TYR A 28 2.51 -4.93 18.88
N LYS A 29 3.21 -5.97 19.28
CA LYS A 29 4.65 -5.90 19.55
C LYS A 29 5.46 -5.89 18.25
N VAL A 30 4.99 -6.59 17.23
CA VAL A 30 5.69 -6.76 15.94
C VAL A 30 4.85 -6.20 14.80
N ILE A 31 5.43 -5.29 14.01
CA ILE A 31 4.84 -4.76 12.78
C ILE A 31 5.67 -5.27 11.61
N ALA A 32 5.06 -6.09 10.75
CA ALA A 32 5.76 -6.75 9.65
C ALA A 32 5.18 -6.32 8.29
N ARG A 33 6.00 -5.72 7.44
CA ARG A 33 5.65 -5.40 6.07
C ARG A 33 5.87 -6.63 5.18
N PHE A 34 4.85 -7.06 4.45
CA PHE A 34 4.91 -8.34 3.73
C PHE A 34 5.13 -8.22 2.22
N GLN A 35 4.90 -7.05 1.59
CA GLN A 35 5.06 -6.89 0.14
C GLN A 35 5.28 -5.42 -0.27
N GLY A 36 5.48 -5.20 -1.57
CA GLY A 36 5.69 -3.88 -2.16
C GLY A 36 7.15 -3.43 -2.02
N GLY A 37 7.37 -2.15 -2.12
CA GLY A 37 8.71 -1.57 -2.05
C GLY A 37 8.62 -0.05 -1.91
N PRO A 38 9.63 0.69 -2.37
CA PRO A 38 9.68 2.16 -2.24
C PRO A 38 8.65 2.90 -3.10
N ASN A 39 7.82 2.20 -3.89
CA ASN A 39 6.67 2.79 -4.57
C ASN A 39 5.52 3.17 -3.63
N ALA A 40 5.50 2.68 -2.39
CA ALA A 40 4.57 3.14 -1.36
C ALA A 40 4.97 4.52 -0.81
N GLY A 41 3.97 5.28 -0.35
CA GLY A 41 4.16 6.51 0.42
C GLY A 41 3.16 6.49 1.58
N HIS A 42 3.62 6.08 2.75
CA HIS A 42 2.81 6.02 3.98
C HIS A 42 2.98 7.32 4.75
N SER A 43 2.07 8.27 4.54
CA SER A 43 2.08 9.54 5.27
C SER A 43 1.55 9.33 6.70
N LEU A 44 2.28 9.88 7.65
CA LEU A 44 1.91 9.95 9.07
C LEU A 44 2.00 11.38 9.53
N VAL A 45 1.06 11.78 10.37
CA VAL A 45 1.08 13.09 11.03
C VAL A 45 0.87 12.86 12.53
N PHE A 46 1.81 13.32 13.33
CA PHE A 46 1.70 13.33 14.79
C PHE A 46 2.55 14.43 15.39
N ASP A 47 2.06 15.03 16.48
CA ASP A 47 2.72 16.14 17.17
C ASP A 47 3.09 17.32 16.26
N GLY A 48 2.33 17.53 15.17
CA GLY A 48 2.54 18.57 14.17
C GLY A 48 3.60 18.25 13.11
N ASP A 49 4.34 17.16 13.24
CA ASP A 49 5.33 16.67 12.27
C ASP A 49 4.71 15.72 11.25
N GLY A 50 5.05 15.90 9.99
CA GLY A 50 4.68 14.99 8.89
C GLY A 50 5.86 14.11 8.48
N PHE A 51 5.59 12.80 8.30
CA PHE A 51 6.54 11.82 7.80
C PHE A 51 5.98 11.08 6.60
N VAL A 52 6.84 10.70 5.67
CA VAL A 52 6.45 9.82 4.55
C VAL A 52 7.39 8.62 4.56
N LEU A 53 6.85 7.45 4.91
CA LEU A 53 7.59 6.20 4.90
C LEU A 53 7.37 5.45 3.58
N HIS A 54 8.42 4.88 3.03
CA HIS A 54 8.41 4.13 1.78
C HIS A 54 8.54 2.62 2.01
N THR A 55 9.55 2.21 2.77
CA THR A 55 9.92 0.79 2.98
C THR A 55 9.82 0.41 4.45
N VAL A 56 10.19 1.29 5.35
CA VAL A 56 10.14 1.08 6.80
C VAL A 56 8.69 0.92 7.26
N PRO A 57 8.37 -0.07 8.11
CA PRO A 57 7.02 -0.20 8.69
C PRO A 57 6.64 0.98 9.58
N SER A 58 5.37 1.41 9.53
CA SER A 58 4.89 2.61 10.24
C SER A 58 4.90 2.49 11.76
N GLY A 59 5.12 1.29 12.32
CA GLY A 59 5.31 1.07 13.74
C GLY A 59 6.63 1.61 14.29
N ILE A 60 7.58 2.01 13.44
CA ILE A 60 8.94 2.41 13.82
C ILE A 60 8.97 3.56 14.83
N PHE A 61 7.95 4.43 14.80
CA PHE A 61 7.84 5.58 15.70
C PHE A 61 7.42 5.22 17.14
N ARG A 62 7.06 3.96 17.39
CA ARG A 62 6.72 3.49 18.75
C ARG A 62 7.95 2.89 19.44
N PRO A 63 8.22 3.26 20.71
CA PRO A 63 9.47 2.90 21.38
C PRO A 63 9.64 1.38 21.53
N ASP A 64 8.56 0.66 21.80
CA ASP A 64 8.59 -0.76 22.16
C ASP A 64 8.26 -1.71 21.01
N SER A 65 8.15 -1.20 19.78
CA SER A 65 7.81 -2.02 18.61
C SER A 65 9.05 -2.65 17.97
N VAL A 66 8.87 -3.86 17.43
CA VAL A 66 9.80 -4.51 16.50
C VAL A 66 9.23 -4.36 15.09
N ASN A 67 10.05 -3.89 14.16
CA ASN A 67 9.61 -3.64 12.79
C ASN A 67 10.35 -4.56 11.82
N ILE A 68 9.61 -5.34 11.03
CA ILE A 68 10.18 -6.35 10.12
C ILE A 68 9.89 -5.95 8.67
N ILE A 69 10.94 -5.85 7.86
CA ILE A 69 10.83 -5.87 6.41
C ILE A 69 10.87 -7.33 5.95
N GLY A 70 9.73 -7.85 5.52
CA GLY A 70 9.55 -9.25 5.14
C GLY A 70 10.15 -9.61 3.79
N ASN A 71 10.24 -10.90 3.49
CA ASN A 71 10.84 -11.42 2.25
C ASN A 71 10.05 -11.09 0.97
N GLY A 72 8.78 -10.70 1.11
CA GLY A 72 7.98 -10.26 -0.05
C GLY A 72 8.26 -8.82 -0.48
N VAL A 73 8.97 -8.04 0.33
CA VAL A 73 9.34 -6.65 0.02
C VAL A 73 10.53 -6.61 -0.94
N VAL A 74 10.55 -5.63 -1.85
CA VAL A 74 11.71 -5.28 -2.66
C VAL A 74 12.30 -3.96 -2.17
N ILE A 75 13.60 -3.91 -1.96
CA ILE A 75 14.30 -2.84 -1.24
C ILE A 75 15.27 -2.11 -2.19
N ASP A 76 15.07 -0.81 -2.35
CA ASP A 76 16.10 0.07 -2.90
C ASP A 76 16.97 0.56 -1.73
N PRO A 77 18.24 0.16 -1.66
CA PRO A 77 19.14 0.53 -0.55
C PRO A 77 19.28 2.03 -0.36
N VAL A 78 19.33 2.82 -1.46
CA VAL A 78 19.47 4.30 -1.39
C VAL A 78 18.23 4.91 -0.76
N ILE A 79 17.04 4.53 -1.26
CA ILE A 79 15.79 5.07 -0.71
C ILE A 79 15.58 4.62 0.75
N LEU A 80 15.98 3.40 1.10
CA LEU A 80 15.93 2.94 2.48
C LEU A 80 16.88 3.74 3.38
N GLN A 81 18.10 4.05 2.91
CA GLN A 81 19.06 4.88 3.65
C GLN A 81 18.51 6.28 3.87
N ASP A 82 18.02 6.95 2.81
CA ASP A 82 17.43 8.30 2.90
C ASP A 82 16.28 8.34 3.93
N GLU A 83 15.43 7.31 3.91
CA GLU A 83 14.29 7.16 4.83
C GLU A 83 14.75 7.01 6.28
N ILE A 84 15.77 6.19 6.52
CA ILE A 84 16.36 5.95 7.84
C ILE A 84 17.03 7.24 8.36
N GLU A 85 17.82 7.91 7.55
CA GLU A 85 18.48 9.17 7.91
C GLU A 85 17.46 10.25 8.28
N ALA A 86 16.34 10.34 7.56
CA ALA A 86 15.26 11.28 7.90
C ALA A 86 14.60 10.97 9.25
N ILE A 87 14.47 9.68 9.62
CA ILE A 87 13.95 9.26 10.92
C ILE A 87 14.97 9.57 12.04
N GLU A 88 16.25 9.24 11.82
CA GLU A 88 17.32 9.45 12.79
C GLU A 88 17.60 10.94 13.03
N ALA A 89 17.46 11.79 12.01
CA ALA A 89 17.55 13.25 12.12
C ALA A 89 16.54 13.86 13.10
N LYS A 90 15.45 13.11 13.42
CA LYS A 90 14.48 13.48 14.45
C LYS A 90 14.81 12.91 15.85
N GLY A 91 16.02 12.38 16.02
CA GLY A 91 16.50 11.85 17.31
C GLY A 91 16.08 10.41 17.63
N MET A 92 15.60 9.68 16.64
CA MET A 92 15.14 8.29 16.85
C MET A 92 16.20 7.28 16.41
N ASP A 93 16.75 6.50 17.35
CA ASP A 93 17.55 5.32 17.05
C ASP A 93 16.63 4.14 16.68
N ILE A 94 16.80 3.63 15.46
CA ILE A 94 16.02 2.50 14.94
C ILE A 94 16.84 1.23 14.72
N THR A 95 18.14 1.26 15.00
CA THR A 95 19.07 0.16 14.70
C THR A 95 18.63 -1.16 15.34
N GLY A 96 18.20 -1.15 16.61
CA GLY A 96 17.69 -2.31 17.30
C GLY A 96 16.22 -2.66 17.05
N LYS A 97 15.48 -1.78 16.34
CA LYS A 97 14.04 -1.92 16.12
C LYS A 97 13.69 -2.41 14.73
N LEU A 98 14.58 -2.23 13.74
CA LEU A 98 14.37 -2.62 12.36
C LEU A 98 15.11 -3.91 12.04
N LEU A 99 14.35 -4.94 11.67
CA LEU A 99 14.84 -6.24 11.25
C LEU A 99 14.54 -6.43 9.76
N ILE A 100 15.51 -6.90 8.99
CA ILE A 100 15.38 -7.03 7.54
C ILE A 100 15.51 -8.51 7.14
N SER A 101 14.54 -9.02 6.38
CA SER A 101 14.60 -10.40 5.88
C SER A 101 15.77 -10.59 4.93
N LYS A 102 16.61 -11.62 5.18
CA LYS A 102 17.66 -12.06 4.25
C LYS A 102 17.11 -12.41 2.86
N LYS A 103 15.84 -12.81 2.78
CA LYS A 103 15.19 -13.24 1.53
C LYS A 103 14.49 -12.09 0.78
N ALA A 104 14.43 -10.87 1.33
CA ALA A 104 13.96 -9.69 0.61
C ALA A 104 14.90 -9.39 -0.57
N HIS A 105 14.34 -8.94 -1.71
CA HIS A 105 15.11 -8.69 -2.92
C HIS A 105 15.60 -7.25 -2.99
N LEU A 106 16.80 -7.06 -3.54
CA LEU A 106 17.40 -5.75 -3.77
C LEU A 106 16.97 -5.20 -5.14
N ILE A 107 16.54 -3.95 -5.15
CA ILE A 107 16.36 -3.19 -6.37
C ILE A 107 17.73 -2.64 -6.78
N LEU A 108 18.23 -3.06 -7.95
CA LEU A 108 19.49 -2.58 -8.51
C LEU A 108 19.27 -1.26 -9.26
N PRO A 109 20.31 -0.45 -9.45
CA PRO A 109 20.25 0.73 -10.33
C PRO A 109 19.69 0.41 -11.72
N THR A 110 20.07 -0.74 -12.28
CA THR A 110 19.58 -1.22 -13.58
C THR A 110 18.11 -1.60 -13.62
N HIS A 111 17.52 -2.03 -12.51
CA HIS A 111 16.06 -2.25 -12.43
C HIS A 111 15.28 -0.95 -12.66
N ARG A 112 15.77 0.18 -12.12
CA ARG A 112 15.13 1.49 -12.32
C ARG A 112 15.20 1.91 -13.78
N MET A 113 16.31 1.64 -14.45
CA MET A 113 16.47 1.94 -15.88
C MET A 113 15.58 1.05 -16.74
N LEU A 114 15.46 -0.25 -16.41
CA LEU A 114 14.53 -1.16 -17.10
C LEU A 114 13.07 -0.71 -16.92
N ASP A 115 12.68 -0.27 -15.74
CA ASP A 115 11.34 0.27 -15.48
C ASP A 115 11.09 1.51 -16.35
N ALA A 116 12.02 2.47 -16.35
CA ALA A 116 11.90 3.69 -17.13
C ALA A 116 11.89 3.41 -18.65
N ALA A 117 12.75 2.53 -19.14
CA ALA A 117 12.83 2.15 -20.56
C ALA A 117 11.56 1.45 -21.01
N SER A 118 11.07 0.47 -20.24
CA SER A 118 9.84 -0.26 -20.52
C SER A 118 8.62 0.68 -20.53
N GLU A 119 8.51 1.54 -19.51
CA GLU A 119 7.39 2.50 -19.42
C GLU A 119 7.42 3.51 -20.58
N SER A 120 8.63 3.98 -20.97
CA SER A 120 8.80 4.86 -22.13
C SER A 120 8.37 4.18 -23.45
N ALA A 121 8.71 2.90 -23.61
CA ALA A 121 8.40 2.14 -24.82
C ALA A 121 6.91 1.86 -25.02
N LYS A 122 6.10 1.85 -23.96
CA LYS A 122 4.65 1.60 -24.01
C LYS A 122 3.84 2.73 -24.65
N GLY A 123 4.40 3.92 -24.83
CA GLY A 123 3.69 5.05 -25.47
C GLY A 123 2.38 5.39 -24.75
N LYS A 124 1.24 5.24 -25.46
CA LYS A 124 -0.09 5.48 -24.89
C LYS A 124 -0.53 4.41 -23.88
N GLY A 125 0.04 3.21 -23.93
CA GLY A 125 -0.24 2.10 -23.01
C GLY A 125 0.54 2.16 -21.69
N LYS A 126 1.05 3.33 -21.30
CA LYS A 126 1.75 3.52 -20.03
C LYS A 126 0.88 3.14 -18.85
N ILE A 127 1.46 2.37 -17.92
CA ILE A 127 0.82 1.99 -16.66
C ILE A 127 0.80 3.17 -15.67
N GLY A 128 1.77 4.07 -15.78
CA GLY A 128 2.00 5.16 -14.83
C GLY A 128 2.93 4.72 -13.69
N SER A 129 3.93 3.89 -14.00
CA SER A 129 4.94 3.41 -13.06
C SER A 129 5.58 4.55 -12.26
N THR A 130 6.00 4.25 -11.04
CA THR A 130 6.77 5.17 -10.19
C THR A 130 8.25 5.26 -10.60
N LEU A 131 8.68 4.49 -11.60
CA LEU A 131 10.05 4.41 -12.11
C LEU A 131 11.09 4.02 -11.03
N LYS A 132 10.66 3.26 -10.03
CA LYS A 132 11.50 2.80 -8.91
C LYS A 132 11.99 1.36 -9.07
N GLY A 133 11.79 0.75 -10.25
CA GLY A 133 12.30 -0.58 -10.56
C GLY A 133 11.53 -1.74 -9.92
N ILE A 134 10.31 -1.50 -9.44
CA ILE A 134 9.51 -2.51 -8.73
C ILE A 134 9.22 -3.71 -9.63
N GLY A 135 8.61 -3.46 -10.80
CA GLY A 135 8.28 -4.52 -11.76
C GLY A 135 9.47 -5.38 -12.17
N PRO A 136 10.55 -4.79 -12.68
CA PRO A 136 11.76 -5.53 -13.05
C PRO A 136 12.37 -6.35 -11.91
N THR A 137 12.32 -5.85 -10.66
CA THR A 137 12.82 -6.62 -9.51
C THR A 137 11.95 -7.84 -9.20
N TYR A 138 10.62 -7.72 -9.28
CA TYR A 138 9.73 -8.89 -9.15
C TYR A 138 9.86 -9.86 -10.33
N MET A 139 10.12 -9.37 -11.54
CA MET A 139 10.46 -10.23 -12.69
C MET A 139 11.70 -11.09 -12.40
N ASP A 140 12.77 -10.49 -11.88
CA ASP A 140 13.98 -11.23 -11.53
C ASP A 140 13.77 -12.15 -10.31
N LYS A 141 12.97 -11.76 -9.33
CA LYS A 141 12.59 -12.65 -8.23
C LYS A 141 11.93 -13.92 -8.76
N THR A 142 10.91 -13.78 -9.61
CA THR A 142 10.17 -14.90 -10.20
C THR A 142 11.04 -15.66 -11.21
N GLY A 143 11.89 -14.96 -11.97
CA GLY A 143 12.87 -15.51 -12.88
C GLY A 143 14.08 -16.17 -12.20
N ARG A 144 14.19 -16.10 -10.87
CA ARG A 144 15.26 -16.72 -10.05
C ARG A 144 16.66 -16.16 -10.34
N ASN A 145 16.72 -14.86 -10.69
CA ASN A 145 17.97 -14.15 -10.98
C ASN A 145 18.29 -13.07 -9.95
N GLY A 146 17.28 -12.63 -9.17
CA GLY A 146 17.39 -11.47 -8.30
C GLY A 146 18.40 -11.65 -7.15
N LEU A 147 19.03 -10.55 -6.75
CA LEU A 147 19.84 -10.48 -5.54
C LEU A 147 18.95 -10.26 -4.30
N ARG A 148 19.30 -10.92 -3.21
CA ARG A 148 18.62 -10.81 -1.93
C ARG A 148 19.50 -10.12 -0.90
N VAL A 149 18.89 -9.57 0.14
CA VAL A 149 19.60 -8.92 1.25
C VAL A 149 20.66 -9.83 1.87
N GLY A 150 20.37 -11.11 2.05
CA GLY A 150 21.34 -12.07 2.58
C GLY A 150 22.58 -12.26 1.70
N ASP A 151 22.49 -11.99 0.40
CA ASP A 151 23.62 -12.07 -0.52
C ASP A 151 24.69 -11.02 -0.23
N ILE A 152 24.33 -9.89 0.41
CA ILE A 152 25.27 -8.82 0.84
C ILE A 152 26.37 -9.37 1.73
N LEU A 153 26.09 -10.41 2.50
CA LEU A 153 27.07 -11.05 3.40
C LEU A 153 27.94 -12.11 2.70
N SER A 154 27.66 -12.39 1.42
CA SER A 154 28.41 -13.41 0.66
C SER A 154 29.67 -12.82 0.03
N PRO A 155 30.81 -13.53 0.06
CA PRO A 155 31.99 -13.14 -0.71
C PRO A 155 31.74 -13.02 -2.23
N ALA A 156 30.73 -13.74 -2.74
CA ALA A 156 30.34 -13.70 -4.14
C ALA A 156 29.37 -12.57 -4.50
N PHE A 157 29.06 -11.65 -3.58
CA PHE A 157 28.06 -10.61 -3.79
C PHE A 157 28.34 -9.75 -5.02
N ILE A 158 29.56 -9.22 -5.13
CA ILE A 158 29.96 -8.38 -6.27
C ILE A 158 29.86 -9.15 -7.59
N GLN A 159 30.34 -10.40 -7.62
CA GLN A 159 30.25 -11.23 -8.82
C GLN A 159 28.80 -11.44 -9.28
N ARG A 160 27.89 -11.71 -8.33
CA ARG A 160 26.45 -11.88 -8.62
C ARG A 160 25.81 -10.56 -9.09
N TYR A 161 26.21 -9.45 -8.48
CA TYR A 161 25.75 -8.12 -8.90
C TYR A 161 26.16 -7.82 -10.34
N GLU A 162 27.43 -8.01 -10.70
CA GLU A 162 27.95 -7.75 -12.05
C GLU A 162 27.29 -8.68 -13.09
N ALA A 163 27.06 -9.94 -12.76
CA ALA A 163 26.38 -10.89 -13.65
C ALA A 163 24.92 -10.43 -13.94
N LEU A 164 24.19 -9.97 -12.92
CA LEU A 164 22.84 -9.48 -13.08
C LEU A 164 22.81 -8.13 -13.84
N LYS A 165 23.73 -7.23 -13.52
CA LYS A 165 23.89 -5.96 -14.24
C LYS A 165 24.17 -6.21 -15.74
N TYR A 166 25.05 -7.12 -16.06
CA TYR A 166 25.35 -7.48 -17.44
C TYR A 166 24.12 -8.01 -18.20
N LYS A 167 23.33 -8.90 -17.57
CA LYS A 167 22.05 -9.35 -18.11
C LYS A 167 21.11 -8.16 -18.39
N HIS A 168 21.01 -7.22 -17.45
CA HIS A 168 20.15 -6.04 -17.62
C HIS A 168 20.63 -5.12 -18.74
N PHE A 169 21.93 -4.96 -18.94
CA PHE A 169 22.45 -4.19 -20.07
C PHE A 169 22.07 -4.82 -21.41
N GLY A 170 22.08 -6.17 -21.50
CA GLY A 170 21.58 -6.89 -22.67
C GLY A 170 20.08 -6.63 -22.93
N LEU A 171 19.27 -6.53 -21.86
CA LEU A 171 17.86 -6.16 -22.00
C LEU A 171 17.67 -4.68 -22.37
N LEU A 172 18.39 -3.78 -21.72
CA LEU A 172 18.34 -2.34 -21.98
C LEU A 172 18.76 -1.98 -23.41
N SER A 173 19.71 -2.72 -23.99
CA SER A 173 20.13 -2.51 -25.39
C SER A 173 19.03 -2.73 -26.42
N GLN A 174 17.95 -3.43 -26.06
CA GLN A 174 16.78 -3.62 -26.93
C GLN A 174 15.85 -2.38 -26.95
N TYR A 175 16.00 -1.49 -25.98
CA TYR A 175 15.24 -0.24 -25.89
C TYR A 175 16.08 0.91 -26.49
N LYS A 176 15.43 1.81 -27.23
CA LYS A 176 16.03 3.06 -27.67
C LYS A 176 15.94 4.09 -26.54
N PHE A 177 16.51 3.76 -25.38
CA PHE A 177 16.41 4.56 -24.17
C PHE A 177 17.81 4.88 -23.64
N PRO A 178 18.22 6.15 -23.57
CA PRO A 178 19.51 6.51 -22.99
C PRO A 178 19.46 6.28 -21.48
N PHE A 179 20.50 5.67 -20.93
CA PHE A 179 20.61 5.47 -19.50
C PHE A 179 22.05 5.62 -19.02
N ASP A 180 22.19 6.08 -17.81
CA ASP A 180 23.43 6.11 -17.05
C ASP A 180 23.11 5.73 -15.61
N ILE A 181 23.85 4.79 -15.05
CA ILE A 181 23.68 4.33 -13.68
C ILE A 181 24.83 4.74 -12.77
N THR A 182 25.89 5.37 -13.31
CA THR A 182 27.19 5.54 -12.65
C THR A 182 27.07 6.20 -11.29
N GLU A 183 26.43 7.36 -11.23
CA GLU A 183 26.27 8.10 -9.95
C GLU A 183 25.39 7.33 -8.96
N TYR A 184 24.28 6.76 -9.47
CA TYR A 184 23.36 6.02 -8.60
C TYR A 184 23.97 4.71 -8.10
N GLU A 185 24.78 4.05 -8.91
CA GLU A 185 25.49 2.81 -8.54
C GLU A 185 26.47 3.05 -7.39
N ILE A 186 27.22 4.17 -7.40
CA ILE A 186 28.11 4.55 -6.29
C ILE A 186 27.31 4.71 -4.99
N LYS A 187 26.23 5.48 -5.03
CA LYS A 187 25.33 5.67 -3.87
C LYS A 187 24.71 4.34 -3.41
N TRP A 188 24.37 3.49 -4.36
CA TRP A 188 23.78 2.20 -4.08
C TRP A 188 24.72 1.29 -3.27
N PHE A 189 26.01 1.21 -3.65
CA PHE A 189 26.99 0.42 -2.89
C PHE A 189 27.25 1.00 -1.52
N GLN A 190 27.29 2.32 -1.37
CA GLN A 190 27.40 2.98 -0.07
C GLN A 190 26.20 2.65 0.83
N ALA A 191 25.00 2.70 0.27
CA ALA A 191 23.78 2.34 0.98
C ALA A 191 23.72 0.85 1.35
N VAL A 192 24.18 -0.05 0.47
CA VAL A 192 24.31 -1.50 0.78
C VAL A 192 25.26 -1.70 1.97
N GLU A 193 26.38 -0.97 2.03
CA GLU A 193 27.29 -1.06 3.17
C GLU A 193 26.64 -0.57 4.47
N SER A 194 25.88 0.54 4.39
CA SER A 194 25.19 1.08 5.56
C SER A 194 24.08 0.14 6.08
N MET A 195 23.48 -0.69 5.21
CA MET A 195 22.49 -1.68 5.64
C MET A 195 23.06 -2.74 6.59
N LYS A 196 24.38 -3.00 6.57
CA LYS A 196 25.01 -4.01 7.43
C LYS A 196 24.93 -3.71 8.92
N ARG A 197 24.60 -2.47 9.29
CA ARG A 197 24.35 -2.10 10.70
C ARG A 197 23.04 -2.69 11.25
N PHE A 198 22.12 -3.11 10.38
CA PHE A 198 20.85 -3.72 10.78
C PHE A 198 20.96 -5.24 10.90
N THR A 199 20.08 -5.82 11.69
CA THR A 199 20.00 -7.28 11.85
C THR A 199 19.28 -7.91 10.67
N PHE A 200 19.98 -8.72 9.88
CA PHE A 200 19.39 -9.54 8.82
C PHE A 200 18.90 -10.86 9.40
N ILE A 201 17.60 -11.12 9.24
CA ILE A 201 16.91 -12.25 9.85
C ILE A 201 16.37 -13.25 8.81
N ASP A 202 16.15 -14.47 9.22
CA ASP A 202 15.30 -15.42 8.52
C ASP A 202 13.86 -15.18 9.00
N SER A 203 13.13 -14.32 8.27
CA SER A 203 11.86 -13.72 8.71
C SER A 203 10.78 -14.75 9.01
N GLU A 204 10.74 -15.86 8.25
CA GLU A 204 9.82 -16.97 8.48
C GLU A 204 10.01 -17.62 9.85
N PHE A 205 11.25 -17.79 10.31
CA PHE A 205 11.51 -18.30 11.66
C PHE A 205 11.20 -17.26 12.73
N ALA A 206 11.60 -16.00 12.49
CA ALA A 206 11.40 -14.92 13.47
C ALA A 206 9.91 -14.68 13.74
N VAL A 207 9.10 -14.51 12.67
CA VAL A 207 7.66 -14.26 12.80
C VAL A 207 6.94 -15.42 13.45
N ASN A 208 7.23 -16.69 13.04
CA ASN A 208 6.59 -17.84 13.64
C ASN A 208 6.98 -18.03 15.12
N ARG A 209 8.24 -17.72 15.53
CA ARG A 209 8.63 -17.73 16.94
C ARG A 209 7.85 -16.69 17.78
N TYR A 210 7.64 -15.48 17.26
CA TYR A 210 6.78 -14.50 17.94
C TYR A 210 5.36 -15.05 18.12
N LEU A 211 4.78 -15.63 17.08
CA LEU A 211 3.45 -16.23 17.18
C LEU A 211 3.39 -17.42 18.14
N ASP A 212 4.45 -18.24 18.23
CA ASP A 212 4.53 -19.38 19.15
C ASP A 212 4.68 -18.94 20.62
N GLN A 213 5.20 -17.74 20.84
CA GLN A 213 5.31 -17.08 22.14
C GLN A 213 4.09 -16.21 22.47
N ASP A 214 3.01 -16.31 21.69
CA ASP A 214 1.79 -15.50 21.82
C ASP A 214 2.05 -13.98 21.78
N VAL A 215 3.13 -13.57 21.09
CA VAL A 215 3.43 -12.16 20.85
C VAL A 215 2.56 -11.64 19.68
N PRO A 216 1.81 -10.54 19.87
CA PRO A 216 0.96 -9.99 18.82
C PRO A 216 1.76 -9.47 17.61
N VAL A 217 1.42 -9.95 16.42
CA VAL A 217 2.04 -9.57 15.14
C VAL A 217 1.00 -8.95 14.22
N LEU A 218 1.29 -7.77 13.67
CA LEU A 218 0.50 -7.11 12.64
C LEU A 218 1.25 -7.15 11.30
N ALA A 219 0.66 -7.79 10.30
CA ALA A 219 1.15 -7.74 8.93
C ALA A 219 0.55 -6.52 8.21
N ALA A 220 1.40 -5.60 7.77
CA ALA A 220 1.01 -4.37 7.11
C ALA A 220 1.25 -4.44 5.60
N GLY A 221 0.18 -4.25 4.81
CA GLY A 221 0.22 -4.20 3.35
C GLY A 221 0.59 -2.82 2.81
N ALA A 222 0.97 -2.80 1.54
CA ALA A 222 1.17 -1.59 0.75
C ALA A 222 0.28 -1.65 -0.50
N GLN A 223 0.06 -0.52 -1.16
CA GLN A 223 -0.90 -0.37 -2.27
C GLN A 223 -2.33 -0.73 -1.83
N GLY A 224 -3.14 -1.33 -2.66
CA GLY A 224 -4.51 -1.76 -2.36
C GLY A 224 -4.92 -2.96 -3.21
N SER A 225 -6.01 -3.62 -2.84
CA SER A 225 -6.47 -4.87 -3.46
C SER A 225 -6.73 -4.74 -4.96
N MET A 226 -7.26 -3.59 -5.40
CA MET A 226 -7.51 -3.33 -6.82
C MET A 226 -6.23 -3.11 -7.63
N LEU A 227 -5.06 -3.08 -6.98
CA LEU A 227 -3.73 -3.04 -7.59
C LEU A 227 -2.97 -4.37 -7.45
N ASP A 228 -3.60 -5.44 -6.96
CA ASP A 228 -2.97 -6.76 -6.86
C ASP A 228 -2.61 -7.31 -8.23
N ILE A 229 -1.47 -8.03 -8.33
CA ILE A 229 -0.97 -8.56 -9.60
C ILE A 229 -1.90 -9.60 -10.22
N ASP A 230 -2.61 -10.38 -9.41
CA ASP A 230 -3.47 -11.46 -9.87
C ASP A 230 -4.95 -11.05 -9.94
N PHE A 231 -5.42 -10.29 -8.95
CA PHE A 231 -6.85 -9.97 -8.75
C PHE A 231 -7.19 -8.48 -8.89
N GLY A 232 -6.22 -7.64 -9.18
CA GLY A 232 -6.45 -6.22 -9.44
C GLY A 232 -6.88 -5.93 -10.87
N THR A 233 -6.95 -4.64 -11.20
CA THR A 233 -7.33 -4.12 -12.53
C THR A 233 -6.19 -4.28 -13.54
N TYR A 234 -5.77 -5.51 -13.83
CA TYR A 234 -4.70 -5.82 -14.76
C TYR A 234 -4.96 -5.23 -16.16
N PRO A 235 -3.95 -4.69 -16.88
CA PRO A 235 -2.52 -4.64 -16.53
C PRO A 235 -2.10 -3.45 -15.64
N PHE A 236 -3.03 -2.60 -15.21
CA PHE A 236 -2.79 -1.39 -14.45
C PHE A 236 -2.71 -1.67 -12.94
N VAL A 237 -1.75 -2.50 -12.56
CA VAL A 237 -1.54 -3.06 -11.21
C VAL A 237 -0.08 -2.90 -10.78
N THR A 238 0.20 -3.18 -9.50
CA THR A 238 1.57 -3.38 -9.02
C THR A 238 2.02 -4.81 -9.26
N SER A 239 3.32 -5.07 -9.23
CA SER A 239 3.88 -6.40 -9.51
C SER A 239 3.96 -7.29 -8.26
N SER A 240 3.17 -7.01 -7.23
CA SER A 240 3.18 -7.78 -5.97
C SER A 240 1.78 -8.18 -5.53
N ASN A 241 1.69 -9.22 -4.68
CA ASN A 241 0.43 -9.65 -4.08
C ASN A 241 0.09 -8.75 -2.88
N THR A 242 -0.85 -7.84 -3.10
CA THR A 242 -1.32 -6.86 -2.11
C THR A 242 -2.36 -7.43 -1.16
N MET A 243 -2.86 -8.62 -1.45
CA MET A 243 -3.93 -9.28 -0.74
C MET A 243 -3.46 -10.05 0.49
N THR A 244 -4.40 -10.53 1.29
CA THR A 244 -4.16 -11.35 2.49
C THR A 244 -3.25 -12.56 2.20
N ALA A 245 -3.41 -13.22 1.05
CA ALA A 245 -2.56 -14.32 0.63
C ALA A 245 -1.06 -13.93 0.53
N GLY A 246 -0.78 -12.65 0.21
CA GLY A 246 0.58 -12.10 0.19
C GLY A 246 1.30 -12.14 1.55
N VAL A 247 0.57 -12.17 2.66
CA VAL A 247 1.15 -12.34 4.01
C VAL A 247 1.83 -13.71 4.14
N CYS A 248 1.18 -14.75 3.63
CA CYS A 248 1.71 -16.12 3.71
C CYS A 248 3.05 -16.24 2.98
N THR A 249 3.14 -15.75 1.76
CA THR A 249 4.36 -15.80 0.95
C THR A 249 5.38 -14.73 1.33
N GLY A 250 4.92 -13.56 1.80
CA GLY A 250 5.77 -12.42 2.11
C GLY A 250 6.41 -12.43 3.51
N LEU A 251 5.90 -13.25 4.43
CA LEU A 251 6.45 -13.43 5.78
C LEU A 251 6.81 -14.88 6.11
N GLY A 252 6.37 -15.85 5.29
CA GLY A 252 6.56 -17.27 5.57
C GLY A 252 5.63 -17.78 6.68
N VAL A 253 4.36 -17.34 6.68
CA VAL A 253 3.34 -17.72 7.65
C VAL A 253 2.34 -18.67 7.00
N ALA A 254 1.97 -19.75 7.67
CA ALA A 254 0.97 -20.68 7.17
C ALA A 254 -0.42 -20.01 7.08
N PRO A 255 -1.25 -20.32 6.07
CA PRO A 255 -2.61 -19.75 5.95
C PRO A 255 -3.46 -19.92 7.20
N SER A 256 -3.34 -21.05 7.89
CA SER A 256 -4.06 -21.34 9.15
C SER A 256 -3.66 -20.43 10.33
N ARG A 257 -2.53 -19.72 10.22
CA ARG A 257 -2.03 -18.75 11.20
C ARG A 257 -2.37 -17.30 10.87
N VAL A 258 -3.14 -17.06 9.79
CA VAL A 258 -3.75 -15.75 9.52
C VAL A 258 -4.93 -15.57 10.47
N GLY A 259 -4.97 -14.43 11.15
CA GLY A 259 -6.00 -14.07 12.12
C GLY A 259 -7.03 -13.10 11.53
N LYS A 260 -7.19 -11.96 12.21
CA LYS A 260 -8.09 -10.90 11.79
C LYS A 260 -7.55 -10.22 10.52
N VAL A 261 -8.43 -9.97 9.57
CA VAL A 261 -8.13 -9.19 8.36
C VAL A 261 -8.91 -7.89 8.40
N MET A 262 -8.19 -6.79 8.56
CA MET A 262 -8.71 -5.43 8.64
C MET A 262 -8.53 -4.73 7.29
N GLY A 263 -9.65 -4.44 6.64
CA GLY A 263 -9.67 -3.78 5.34
C GLY A 263 -9.84 -2.27 5.45
N ILE A 264 -8.90 -1.52 4.88
CA ILE A 264 -8.93 -0.05 4.87
C ILE A 264 -9.51 0.44 3.56
N PHE A 265 -10.48 1.35 3.64
CA PHE A 265 -11.04 2.04 2.48
C PHE A 265 -11.29 3.51 2.81
N LYS A 266 -11.32 4.38 1.81
CA LYS A 266 -11.80 5.76 1.97
C LYS A 266 -13.31 5.83 1.81
N ALA A 267 -13.94 6.81 2.42
CA ALA A 267 -15.36 7.11 2.22
C ALA A 267 -15.73 7.45 0.76
N TYR A 268 -14.74 7.58 -0.13
CA TYR A 268 -14.80 7.77 -1.57
C TYR A 268 -13.66 7.01 -2.24
N CYS A 269 -13.52 7.06 -3.55
CA CYS A 269 -12.43 6.39 -4.25
C CYS A 269 -11.41 7.37 -4.81
N THR A 270 -10.14 6.94 -4.86
CA THR A 270 -9.07 7.64 -5.57
C THR A 270 -8.19 6.67 -6.32
N ARG A 271 -7.62 7.10 -7.45
CA ARG A 271 -6.66 6.34 -8.22
C ARG A 271 -5.51 7.22 -8.72
N VAL A 272 -4.30 6.69 -8.73
CA VAL A 272 -3.13 7.28 -9.37
C VAL A 272 -2.78 6.46 -10.60
N GLY A 273 -2.39 7.12 -11.69
CA GLY A 273 -2.01 6.46 -12.94
C GLY A 273 -3.18 6.06 -13.82
N SER A 274 -2.86 5.25 -14.81
CA SER A 274 -3.81 4.80 -15.84
C SER A 274 -4.68 3.63 -15.35
N GLY A 275 -5.61 3.22 -16.17
CA GLY A 275 -6.49 2.09 -15.95
C GLY A 275 -7.90 2.46 -15.50
N PRO A 276 -8.80 1.48 -15.44
CA PRO A 276 -10.22 1.69 -15.20
C PRO A 276 -10.48 2.28 -13.82
N PHE A 277 -11.43 3.22 -13.79
CA PHE A 277 -11.94 3.81 -12.56
C PHE A 277 -13.41 4.16 -12.76
N PRO A 278 -14.32 3.20 -12.58
CA PRO A 278 -15.73 3.34 -12.96
C PRO A 278 -16.45 4.53 -12.36
N THR A 279 -16.11 4.90 -11.13
CA THR A 279 -16.76 6.00 -10.39
C THR A 279 -16.05 7.34 -10.54
N GLU A 280 -15.07 7.47 -11.44
CA GLU A 280 -14.32 8.72 -11.63
C GLU A 280 -15.23 9.90 -11.98
N LEU A 281 -14.95 11.04 -11.37
CA LEU A 281 -15.68 12.29 -11.55
C LEU A 281 -14.81 13.33 -12.25
N PHE A 282 -15.33 13.86 -13.35
CA PHE A 282 -14.67 14.88 -14.18
C PHE A 282 -15.28 16.29 -13.97
N ASP A 283 -16.15 16.42 -12.97
CA ASP A 283 -16.91 17.63 -12.67
C ASP A 283 -16.38 18.36 -11.42
N ALA A 284 -17.09 19.40 -11.01
CA ALA A 284 -16.79 20.18 -9.80
C ALA A 284 -16.79 19.32 -8.52
N THR A 285 -17.51 18.20 -8.50
CA THR A 285 -17.55 17.26 -7.36
C THR A 285 -16.21 16.54 -7.21
N GLY A 286 -15.68 16.03 -8.33
CA GLY A 286 -14.36 15.39 -8.33
C GLY A 286 -13.25 16.34 -7.93
N GLU A 287 -13.31 17.61 -8.39
CA GLU A 287 -12.34 18.63 -8.01
C GLU A 287 -12.47 19.01 -6.52
N ARG A 288 -13.69 19.09 -5.99
CA ARG A 288 -13.94 19.33 -4.56
C ARG A 288 -13.36 18.21 -3.70
N LEU A 289 -13.57 16.93 -4.06
CA LEU A 289 -12.99 15.79 -3.36
C LEU A 289 -11.47 15.86 -3.37
N ARG A 290 -10.85 16.19 -4.51
CA ARG A 290 -9.40 16.33 -4.65
C ARG A 290 -8.85 17.43 -3.78
N SER A 291 -9.47 18.61 -3.81
CA SER A 291 -9.01 19.79 -3.10
C SER A 291 -9.12 19.61 -1.58
N ILE A 292 -10.31 19.26 -1.06
CA ILE A 292 -10.54 19.06 0.38
C ILE A 292 -9.73 17.88 0.89
N GLY A 293 -9.72 16.77 0.13
CA GLY A 293 -8.99 15.57 0.48
C GLY A 293 -7.46 15.70 0.33
N ARG A 294 -6.97 16.81 -0.25
CA ARG A 294 -5.55 16.98 -0.61
C ARG A 294 -5.03 15.75 -1.36
N GLU A 295 -5.79 15.33 -2.38
CA GLU A 295 -5.52 14.10 -3.12
C GLU A 295 -4.43 14.31 -4.16
N TYR A 296 -3.19 14.35 -3.66
CA TYR A 296 -1.95 14.42 -4.46
C TYR A 296 -1.00 13.32 -4.01
N GLY A 297 -0.23 12.77 -4.95
CA GLY A 297 0.73 11.71 -4.66
C GLY A 297 1.83 12.19 -3.71
N ALA A 298 2.03 11.52 -2.58
CA ALA A 298 3.02 11.91 -1.57
C ALA A 298 4.46 11.97 -2.13
N THR A 299 4.76 11.11 -3.11
CA THR A 299 6.10 11.04 -3.71
C THR A 299 6.23 11.86 -4.99
N THR A 300 5.19 11.93 -5.82
CA THR A 300 5.26 12.52 -7.17
C THR A 300 4.52 13.84 -7.29
N GLY A 301 3.73 14.24 -6.29
CA GLY A 301 2.86 15.41 -6.34
C GLY A 301 1.75 15.34 -7.38
N ARG A 302 1.60 14.23 -8.12
CA ARG A 302 0.58 14.08 -9.15
C ARG A 302 -0.81 14.14 -8.55
N PRO A 303 -1.77 14.87 -9.18
CA PRO A 303 -3.16 14.86 -8.75
C PRO A 303 -3.73 13.46 -8.88
N ARG A 304 -4.45 13.01 -7.85
CA ARG A 304 -5.20 11.76 -7.89
C ARG A 304 -6.52 11.97 -8.61
N ARG A 305 -6.93 10.98 -9.39
CA ARG A 305 -8.29 10.85 -9.92
C ARG A 305 -9.21 10.58 -8.72
N CYS A 306 -10.36 11.23 -8.65
CA CYS A 306 -11.30 11.11 -7.53
C CYS A 306 -12.67 10.69 -8.05
N GLY A 307 -13.39 9.90 -7.26
CA GLY A 307 -14.72 9.41 -7.59
C GLY A 307 -15.52 9.01 -6.35
N TRP A 308 -16.81 8.76 -6.53
CA TRP A 308 -17.67 8.25 -5.48
C TRP A 308 -17.23 6.85 -5.02
N LEU A 309 -17.70 6.43 -3.85
CA LEU A 309 -17.46 5.08 -3.35
C LEU A 309 -17.96 4.04 -4.34
N ASP A 310 -17.10 3.09 -4.66
CA ASP A 310 -17.37 1.95 -5.52
C ASP A 310 -17.63 0.71 -4.67
N MET A 311 -18.91 0.37 -4.48
CA MET A 311 -19.31 -0.76 -3.67
C MET A 311 -19.06 -2.11 -4.36
N VAL A 312 -19.11 -2.14 -5.69
CA VAL A 312 -18.80 -3.35 -6.46
C VAL A 312 -17.33 -3.75 -6.24
N ALA A 313 -16.42 -2.79 -6.39
CA ALA A 313 -15.00 -3.01 -6.13
C ALA A 313 -14.73 -3.31 -4.64
N LEU A 314 -15.44 -2.65 -3.72
CA LEU A 314 -15.27 -2.86 -2.28
C LEU A 314 -15.75 -4.26 -1.85
N LYS A 315 -16.93 -4.71 -2.30
CA LYS A 315 -17.45 -6.07 -2.05
C LYS A 315 -16.50 -7.14 -2.58
N TYR A 316 -16.01 -6.95 -3.80
CA TYR A 316 -15.03 -7.84 -4.41
C TYR A 316 -13.75 -7.91 -3.56
N ALA A 317 -13.17 -6.76 -3.17
CA ALA A 317 -11.98 -6.72 -2.34
C ALA A 317 -12.19 -7.35 -0.95
N VAL A 318 -13.34 -7.16 -0.33
CA VAL A 318 -13.72 -7.81 0.95
C VAL A 318 -13.73 -9.33 0.80
N MET A 319 -14.37 -9.82 -0.25
CA MET A 319 -14.51 -11.25 -0.54
C MET A 319 -13.16 -11.93 -0.75
N VAL A 320 -12.33 -11.40 -1.67
CA VAL A 320 -11.05 -12.04 -2.04
C VAL A 320 -9.99 -11.99 -0.93
N ASN A 321 -10.13 -11.04 0.01
CA ASN A 321 -9.24 -10.92 1.17
C ASN A 321 -9.74 -11.64 2.42
N GLY A 322 -11.02 -12.04 2.49
CA GLY A 322 -11.62 -12.57 3.69
C GLY A 322 -11.65 -11.56 4.83
N VAL A 323 -12.03 -10.31 4.53
CA VAL A 323 -12.05 -9.21 5.50
C VAL A 323 -13.04 -9.49 6.62
N ASN A 324 -12.63 -9.21 7.86
CA ASN A 324 -13.48 -9.38 9.05
C ASN A 324 -13.94 -8.03 9.61
N GLU A 325 -13.14 -7.00 9.43
CA GLU A 325 -13.41 -5.64 9.96
C GLU A 325 -13.01 -4.60 8.93
N LEU A 326 -13.78 -3.53 8.84
CA LEU A 326 -13.52 -2.39 7.98
C LEU A 326 -12.99 -1.19 8.76
N ILE A 327 -12.13 -0.43 8.10
CA ILE A 327 -11.59 0.83 8.60
C ILE A 327 -11.85 1.91 7.55
N MET A 328 -12.74 2.85 7.87
CA MET A 328 -13.09 3.95 6.99
C MET A 328 -12.15 5.14 7.18
N MET A 329 -11.57 5.61 6.10
CA MET A 329 -10.68 6.76 6.09
C MET A 329 -11.32 7.97 5.41
N LYS A 330 -10.90 9.17 5.83
CA LYS A 330 -11.26 10.42 5.17
C LYS A 330 -12.77 10.71 5.14
N ALA A 331 -13.50 10.34 6.18
CA ALA A 331 -14.93 10.64 6.31
C ALA A 331 -15.19 12.16 6.34
N ASP A 332 -14.26 12.92 6.90
CA ASP A 332 -14.25 14.39 6.98
C ASP A 332 -14.29 15.09 5.61
N VAL A 333 -13.69 14.47 4.59
CA VAL A 333 -13.66 15.02 3.22
C VAL A 333 -15.06 15.14 2.61
N MET A 334 -15.98 14.29 3.09
CA MET A 334 -17.36 14.26 2.62
C MET A 334 -18.28 15.30 3.32
N ASN A 335 -17.74 16.10 4.23
CA ASN A 335 -18.53 17.14 4.93
C ASN A 335 -19.13 18.15 3.96
N GLY A 336 -20.41 18.51 4.19
CA GLY A 336 -21.10 19.58 3.48
C GLY A 336 -21.54 19.23 2.05
N PHE A 337 -21.49 17.97 1.62
CA PHE A 337 -22.20 17.53 0.42
C PHE A 337 -23.70 17.45 0.69
N ASP A 338 -24.53 17.80 -0.29
CA ASP A 338 -25.99 17.64 -0.20
C ASP A 338 -26.39 16.17 -0.41
N THR A 339 -25.73 15.53 -1.36
CA THR A 339 -25.93 14.12 -1.73
C THR A 339 -24.57 13.44 -1.83
N VAL A 340 -24.49 12.25 -1.25
CA VAL A 340 -23.37 11.32 -1.38
C VAL A 340 -23.84 10.13 -2.20
N ARG A 341 -23.06 9.70 -3.18
CA ARG A 341 -23.40 8.59 -4.07
C ARG A 341 -22.50 7.38 -3.82
N VAL A 342 -23.10 6.20 -3.99
CA VAL A 342 -22.38 4.92 -3.95
C VAL A 342 -22.74 4.13 -5.20
N ALA A 343 -21.73 3.72 -5.98
CA ALA A 343 -21.96 2.82 -7.11
C ALA A 343 -22.21 1.41 -6.58
N THR A 344 -23.44 0.92 -6.72
CA THR A 344 -23.88 -0.39 -6.21
C THR A 344 -23.89 -1.48 -7.26
N ALA A 345 -23.84 -1.10 -8.54
CA ALA A 345 -23.75 -2.01 -9.68
C ALA A 345 -23.04 -1.29 -10.85
N TYR A 346 -22.67 -2.05 -11.86
CA TYR A 346 -22.21 -1.55 -13.16
C TYR A 346 -23.19 -1.93 -14.26
N LYS A 347 -23.32 -1.07 -15.26
CA LYS A 347 -23.97 -1.41 -16.52
C LYS A 347 -22.90 -1.53 -17.60
N ILE A 348 -22.79 -2.73 -18.17
CA ILE A 348 -21.81 -3.12 -19.19
C ILE A 348 -22.60 -3.74 -20.34
N ASP A 349 -22.45 -3.24 -21.57
CA ASP A 349 -23.19 -3.72 -22.76
C ASP A 349 -24.72 -3.78 -22.54
N GLY A 350 -25.25 -2.81 -21.78
CA GLY A 350 -26.67 -2.73 -21.44
C GLY A 350 -27.15 -3.68 -20.33
N GLN A 351 -26.29 -4.55 -19.81
CA GLN A 351 -26.60 -5.46 -18.70
C GLN A 351 -26.10 -4.91 -17.38
N VAL A 352 -26.90 -5.05 -16.32
CA VAL A 352 -26.54 -4.63 -14.97
C VAL A 352 -25.90 -5.81 -14.23
N THR A 353 -24.74 -5.59 -13.61
CA THR A 353 -24.02 -6.56 -12.80
C THR A 353 -23.54 -5.93 -11.48
N GLU A 354 -23.57 -6.73 -10.41
CA GLU A 354 -22.97 -6.40 -9.11
C GLU A 354 -21.59 -7.06 -8.93
N ASP A 355 -21.20 -7.93 -9.86
CA ASP A 355 -19.89 -8.57 -9.84
C ASP A 355 -18.84 -7.69 -10.52
N PHE A 356 -17.63 -7.68 -9.94
CA PHE A 356 -16.50 -6.98 -10.54
C PHE A 356 -16.06 -7.73 -11.81
N PRO A 357 -16.04 -7.07 -13.00
CA PRO A 357 -15.80 -7.75 -14.27
C PRO A 357 -14.31 -8.16 -14.43
N PHE A 358 -14.07 -9.21 -15.23
CA PHE A 358 -12.71 -9.62 -15.61
C PHE A 358 -11.95 -8.47 -16.32
N GLU A 359 -12.59 -7.85 -17.29
CA GLU A 359 -12.13 -6.60 -17.91
C GLU A 359 -13.14 -5.51 -17.57
N CYS A 360 -12.64 -4.39 -17.08
CA CYS A 360 -13.47 -3.22 -16.85
C CYS A 360 -13.35 -2.32 -18.08
N PRO A 361 -14.36 -2.27 -18.97
CA PRO A 361 -14.30 -1.48 -20.18
C PRO A 361 -14.30 0.02 -19.87
N ASP A 362 -13.78 0.83 -20.82
CA ASP A 362 -13.69 2.29 -20.65
C ASP A 362 -15.08 2.97 -20.57
N ASP A 363 -16.11 2.32 -21.10
CA ASP A 363 -17.50 2.81 -21.18
C ASP A 363 -18.42 2.20 -20.10
N VAL A 364 -17.84 1.59 -19.05
CA VAL A 364 -18.61 1.12 -17.91
C VAL A 364 -19.41 2.26 -17.27
N GLU A 365 -20.72 2.05 -17.12
CA GLU A 365 -21.62 3.01 -16.47
C GLU A 365 -21.89 2.58 -15.02
N PRO A 366 -21.46 3.33 -13.98
CA PRO A 366 -21.83 3.01 -12.60
C PRO A 366 -23.31 3.31 -12.34
N VAL A 367 -24.00 2.37 -11.68
CA VAL A 367 -25.35 2.55 -11.18
C VAL A 367 -25.28 3.01 -9.74
N TYR A 368 -25.81 4.21 -9.49
CA TYR A 368 -25.69 4.86 -8.18
C TYR A 368 -26.91 4.72 -7.30
N THR A 369 -26.66 4.53 -6.00
CA THR A 369 -27.61 4.78 -4.92
C THR A 369 -27.25 6.10 -4.24
N ASP A 370 -28.24 6.99 -4.08
CA ASP A 370 -28.06 8.31 -3.48
C ASP A 370 -28.37 8.29 -1.99
N PHE A 371 -27.51 8.94 -1.21
CA PHE A 371 -27.69 9.14 0.24
C PHE A 371 -27.76 10.62 0.56
N PRO A 372 -28.59 11.05 1.52
CA PRO A 372 -28.50 12.39 2.06
C PRO A 372 -27.09 12.62 2.65
N GLY A 373 -26.47 13.73 2.28
CA GLY A 373 -25.20 14.13 2.84
C GLY A 373 -25.36 14.65 4.29
N TRP A 374 -24.26 15.05 4.89
CA TRP A 374 -24.22 15.62 6.23
C TRP A 374 -23.55 16.98 6.23
N LYS A 375 -24.08 17.90 7.03
CA LYS A 375 -23.61 19.30 7.11
C LYS A 375 -22.69 19.52 8.29
N GLU A 376 -22.71 18.62 9.25
CA GLU A 376 -21.93 18.68 10.46
C GLU A 376 -20.45 18.44 10.17
N ASP A 377 -19.60 19.09 10.95
CA ASP A 377 -18.16 18.95 10.88
C ASP A 377 -17.71 17.68 11.63
N LEU A 378 -17.47 16.59 10.90
CA LEU A 378 -17.05 15.31 11.48
C LEU A 378 -15.68 15.38 12.16
N THR A 379 -14.83 16.38 11.85
CA THR A 379 -13.48 16.48 12.43
C THR A 379 -13.50 16.62 13.96
N LYS A 380 -14.63 17.08 14.53
CA LYS A 380 -14.83 17.28 15.96
C LYS A 380 -15.40 16.06 16.68
N VAL A 381 -15.89 15.08 15.95
CA VAL A 381 -16.53 13.89 16.53
C VAL A 381 -15.46 12.94 17.08
N ARG A 382 -15.71 12.39 18.28
CA ARG A 382 -14.81 11.45 18.97
C ARG A 382 -15.52 10.17 19.43
N ARG A 383 -16.85 10.11 19.38
CA ARG A 383 -17.65 8.93 19.71
C ARG A 383 -18.62 8.64 18.58
N PHE A 384 -18.91 7.39 18.33
CA PHE A 384 -19.80 6.96 17.23
C PHE A 384 -21.23 7.51 17.37
N GLU A 385 -21.72 7.60 18.61
CA GLU A 385 -23.07 8.10 18.92
C GLU A 385 -23.27 9.56 18.50
N ASP A 386 -22.18 10.34 18.49
CA ASP A 386 -22.20 11.78 18.18
C ASP A 386 -22.18 12.07 16.66
N PHE A 387 -22.07 11.05 15.81
CA PHE A 387 -22.18 11.23 14.36
C PHE A 387 -23.60 11.60 13.93
N PRO A 388 -23.77 12.43 12.87
CA PRO A 388 -25.06 12.69 12.24
C PRO A 388 -25.75 11.39 11.81
N GLU A 389 -27.08 11.36 11.88
CA GLU A 389 -27.86 10.18 11.52
C GLU A 389 -27.68 9.81 10.05
N THR A 390 -27.56 10.80 9.16
CA THR A 390 -27.28 10.59 7.73
C THR A 390 -25.95 9.87 7.52
N PHE A 391 -24.90 10.20 8.27
CA PHE A 391 -23.61 9.53 8.19
C PHE A 391 -23.67 8.12 8.80
N LYS A 392 -24.39 7.92 9.92
CA LYS A 392 -24.62 6.57 10.48
C LYS A 392 -25.34 5.66 9.49
N ASN A 393 -26.34 6.18 8.77
CA ASN A 393 -27.06 5.45 7.74
C ASN A 393 -26.15 5.07 6.57
N TYR A 394 -25.22 5.95 6.17
CA TYR A 394 -24.20 5.64 5.17
C TYR A 394 -23.28 4.51 5.62
N ILE A 395 -22.83 4.52 6.87
CA ILE A 395 -22.02 3.44 7.45
C ILE A 395 -22.82 2.14 7.50
N ALA A 396 -24.06 2.19 8.01
CA ALA A 396 -24.91 1.01 8.13
C ALA A 396 -25.19 0.36 6.77
N PHE A 397 -25.34 1.15 5.72
CA PHE A 397 -25.43 0.65 4.35
C PHE A 397 -24.18 -0.11 3.93
N ILE A 398 -22.98 0.47 4.15
CA ILE A 398 -21.70 -0.17 3.80
C ILE A 398 -21.54 -1.49 4.58
N GLU A 399 -21.85 -1.50 5.88
CA GLU A 399 -21.79 -2.69 6.72
C GLU A 399 -22.75 -3.79 6.22
N LYS A 400 -23.96 -3.42 5.82
CA LYS A 400 -24.96 -4.34 5.27
C LYS A 400 -24.47 -4.95 3.95
N GLU A 401 -23.99 -4.14 3.03
CA GLU A 401 -23.56 -4.59 1.70
C GLU A 401 -22.30 -5.46 1.73
N THR A 402 -21.38 -5.17 2.66
CA THR A 402 -20.10 -5.89 2.79
C THR A 402 -20.16 -7.05 3.77
N GLY A 403 -21.16 -7.09 4.66
CA GLY A 403 -21.23 -8.05 5.76
C GLY A 403 -20.17 -7.84 6.84
N CYS A 404 -19.43 -6.71 6.81
CA CYS A 404 -18.31 -6.44 7.71
C CYS A 404 -18.56 -5.18 8.53
N PRO A 405 -18.31 -5.18 9.86
CA PRO A 405 -18.46 -4.00 10.69
C PRO A 405 -17.35 -2.97 10.43
N VAL A 406 -17.71 -1.68 10.39
CA VAL A 406 -16.76 -0.57 10.35
C VAL A 406 -16.33 -0.26 11.79
N LYS A 407 -15.11 -0.67 12.14
CA LYS A 407 -14.59 -0.57 13.52
C LYS A 407 -13.83 0.71 13.83
N ILE A 408 -13.21 1.30 12.83
CA ILE A 408 -12.45 2.54 12.97
C ILE A 408 -12.89 3.51 11.87
N ILE A 409 -13.12 4.78 12.25
CA ILE A 409 -13.49 5.84 11.32
C ILE A 409 -12.51 6.99 11.52
N SER A 410 -11.76 7.33 10.47
CA SER A 410 -10.88 8.50 10.49
C SER A 410 -11.64 9.75 10.05
N VAL A 411 -11.57 10.78 10.89
CA VAL A 411 -12.27 12.06 10.74
C VAL A 411 -11.32 13.25 10.55
N GLY A 412 -10.05 13.00 10.27
CA GLY A 412 -9.03 14.02 10.01
C GLY A 412 -7.65 13.41 9.78
N PRO A 413 -6.60 14.20 9.53
CA PRO A 413 -5.26 13.73 9.20
C PRO A 413 -4.45 13.23 10.40
N ASP A 414 -4.63 13.79 11.61
CA ASP A 414 -3.87 13.44 12.81
C ASP A 414 -4.24 12.06 13.34
N ARG A 415 -3.27 11.37 14.00
CA ARG A 415 -3.50 10.05 14.61
C ARG A 415 -4.62 10.02 15.64
N SER A 416 -4.87 11.14 16.33
CA SER A 416 -5.93 11.27 17.34
C SER A 416 -7.33 11.49 16.74
N GLU A 417 -7.40 11.85 15.46
CA GLU A 417 -8.66 12.13 14.75
C GLU A 417 -9.29 10.85 14.21
N ILE A 418 -9.64 9.97 15.13
CA ILE A 418 -10.32 8.70 14.87
C ILE A 418 -11.46 8.47 15.85
N VAL A 419 -12.45 7.69 15.43
CA VAL A 419 -13.52 7.13 16.25
C VAL A 419 -13.44 5.62 16.19
N ILE A 420 -13.36 4.98 17.35
CA ILE A 420 -13.30 3.50 17.49
C ILE A 420 -14.65 3.01 18.01
N ARG A 421 -15.18 1.92 17.42
CA ARG A 421 -16.44 1.25 17.79
C ARG A 421 -16.21 -0.07 18.48
#